data_95546a6a118908bde15da4cb90f01e60
#
_entry.id   95546a6a118908bde15da4cb90f01e60
#
_cell.length_a   1.000
_cell.length_b   1.000
_cell.length_c   1.000
_cell.angle_alpha   90.00
_cell.angle_beta   90.00
_cell.angle_gamma   90.00
#
_symmetry.space_group_name_H-M   'P 1'
#
loop_
_entity.id
_entity.type
_entity.pdbx_description
1 polymer ?
#
loop_
_entity_poly.entity_id
_entity_poly.type
_entity_poly.pdbx_seq_one_letter_code
_entity_poly.pdbx_strand_id
1 'polypeptide(L)'
;MRTKWFVFFAIAVTLIVFGRLVETPSLSKSAVVLGIGIDYDESEETFEVSTQAVLVGSSSGDTSQTSFVCTSAKGGTIAGALDVIARKMGLIISLSHCNVVFVSTAALKLDHMQLVYPLTGMYAWSEQTIFVTGNKSPSEMLSLRIGTTISSPFFLQQALVNEEGSDGMIRTTAKDFLARSLSRSKSNVIPYIVA
;
A
#
# COMPACT_ATOMS: atom_id res chain seq x y z
N MET A 1 -19.96 51.52 -15.73
CA MET A 1 -20.18 50.11 -16.17
C MET A 1 -18.91 49.41 -16.65
N ARG A 2 -17.99 50.07 -17.33
CA ARG A 2 -16.75 49.46 -17.89
C ARG A 2 -15.79 48.88 -16.83
N THR A 3 -15.65 49.54 -15.68
CA THR A 3 -14.72 49.14 -14.62
C THR A 3 -15.10 47.78 -13.96
N LYS A 4 -16.39 47.51 -13.82
CA LYS A 4 -16.86 46.23 -13.24
C LYS A 4 -16.52 45.04 -14.14
N TRP A 5 -16.59 45.23 -15.45
CA TRP A 5 -16.21 44.20 -16.42
C TRP A 5 -14.71 43.91 -16.44
N PHE A 6 -13.87 44.97 -16.25
CA PHE A 6 -12.42 44.79 -16.15
C PHE A 6 -12.03 43.99 -14.91
N VAL A 7 -12.66 44.26 -13.76
CA VAL A 7 -12.42 43.53 -12.51
C VAL A 7 -12.83 42.06 -12.67
N PHE A 8 -14.00 41.81 -13.28
CA PHE A 8 -14.46 40.43 -13.52
C PHE A 8 -13.52 39.66 -14.46
N PHE A 9 -13.04 40.30 -15.50
CA PHE A 9 -12.08 39.73 -16.46
C PHE A 9 -10.73 39.43 -15.79
N ALA A 10 -10.21 40.34 -14.95
CA ALA A 10 -8.99 40.13 -14.20
C ALA A 10 -9.10 38.93 -13.23
N ILE A 11 -10.22 38.81 -12.50
CA ILE A 11 -10.46 37.65 -11.60
C ILE A 11 -10.55 36.37 -12.42
N ALA A 12 -11.25 36.35 -13.53
CA ALA A 12 -11.37 35.16 -14.38
C ALA A 12 -10.00 34.70 -14.92
N VAL A 13 -9.18 35.65 -15.39
CA VAL A 13 -7.80 35.36 -15.85
C VAL A 13 -6.93 34.80 -14.70
N THR A 14 -7.03 35.43 -13.53
CA THR A 14 -6.28 34.95 -12.35
C THR A 14 -6.68 33.53 -11.95
N LEU A 15 -7.98 33.20 -11.96
CA LEU A 15 -8.47 31.84 -11.66
C LEU A 15 -8.01 30.81 -12.71
N ILE A 16 -7.98 31.19 -14.00
CA ILE A 16 -7.48 30.30 -15.06
C ILE A 16 -5.97 30.07 -14.91
N VAL A 17 -5.20 31.10 -14.60
CA VAL A 17 -3.75 30.98 -14.38
C VAL A 17 -3.45 30.14 -13.13
N PHE A 18 -4.14 30.38 -12.03
CA PHE A 18 -4.02 29.56 -10.82
C PHE A 18 -4.44 28.12 -11.05
N GLY A 19 -5.51 27.87 -11.79
CA GLY A 19 -5.95 26.51 -12.13
C GLY A 19 -4.93 25.74 -12.99
N ARG A 20 -4.09 26.43 -13.75
CA ARG A 20 -3.00 25.81 -14.53
C ARG A 20 -1.74 25.54 -13.71
N LEU A 21 -1.55 26.25 -12.60
CA LEU A 21 -0.39 26.08 -11.70
C LEU A 21 -0.57 24.93 -10.71
N VAL A 22 -1.80 24.46 -10.49
CA VAL A 22 -2.07 23.26 -9.71
C VAL A 22 -1.83 22.06 -10.63
N GLU A 23 -0.57 21.64 -10.77
CA GLU A 23 -0.25 20.34 -11.36
C GLU A 23 -0.81 19.25 -10.46
N THR A 24 -1.98 18.71 -10.81
CA THR A 24 -2.41 17.44 -10.25
C THR A 24 -1.44 16.36 -10.76
N PRO A 25 -0.76 15.61 -9.88
CA PRO A 25 0.11 14.54 -10.32
C PRO A 25 -0.69 13.61 -11.21
N SER A 26 -0.26 13.47 -12.47
CA SER A 26 -0.98 12.63 -13.42
C SER A 26 -0.96 11.19 -12.92
N LEU A 27 -2.12 10.55 -12.82
CA LEU A 27 -2.29 9.15 -12.45
C LEU A 27 -1.38 8.20 -13.25
N SER A 28 -0.99 8.60 -14.46
CA SER A 28 -0.05 7.86 -15.31
C SER A 28 1.38 7.74 -14.73
N LYS A 29 1.72 8.54 -13.71
CA LYS A 29 3.01 8.47 -13.01
C LYS A 29 2.92 7.80 -11.64
N SER A 30 1.79 7.17 -11.34
CA SER A 30 1.56 6.54 -10.02
C SER A 30 1.45 5.02 -10.16
N ALA A 31 2.13 4.31 -9.26
CA ALA A 31 1.94 2.88 -9.04
C ALA A 31 0.96 2.69 -7.89
N VAL A 32 -0.19 2.08 -8.17
CA VAL A 32 -1.18 1.76 -7.15
C VAL A 32 -0.80 0.43 -6.53
N VAL A 33 -0.33 0.45 -5.29
CA VAL A 33 0.06 -0.74 -4.55
C VAL A 33 -1.16 -1.40 -3.94
N LEU A 34 -1.35 -2.69 -4.21
CA LEU A 34 -2.45 -3.50 -3.68
C LEU A 34 -2.05 -4.30 -2.44
N GLY A 35 -0.79 -4.63 -2.32
CA GLY A 35 -0.26 -5.35 -1.17
C GLY A 35 1.21 -5.08 -0.96
N ILE A 36 1.62 -5.20 0.32
CA ILE A 36 3.01 -5.05 0.77
C ILE A 36 3.42 -6.32 1.50
N GLY A 37 4.65 -6.76 1.26
CA GLY A 37 5.34 -7.76 2.05
C GLY A 37 6.45 -7.11 2.85
N ILE A 38 6.52 -7.39 4.14
CA ILE A 38 7.55 -6.88 5.05
C ILE A 38 8.26 -8.07 5.67
N ASP A 39 9.50 -8.24 5.33
CA ASP A 39 10.41 -9.19 5.95
C ASP A 39 11.53 -8.47 6.69
N TYR A 40 12.18 -9.15 7.63
CA TYR A 40 13.29 -8.62 8.37
C TYR A 40 14.41 -9.64 8.46
N ASP A 41 15.59 -9.26 8.02
CA ASP A 41 16.82 -10.03 8.12
C ASP A 41 17.53 -9.67 9.41
N GLU A 42 17.48 -10.58 10.41
CA GLU A 42 18.11 -10.39 11.72
C GLU A 42 19.65 -10.29 11.62
N SER A 43 20.25 -10.88 10.57
CA SER A 43 21.71 -10.90 10.40
C SER A 43 22.26 -9.59 9.80
N GLU A 44 21.49 -8.99 8.90
CA GLU A 44 21.86 -7.73 8.25
C GLU A 44 21.21 -6.51 8.92
N GLU A 45 20.31 -6.74 9.88
CA GLU A 45 19.48 -5.70 10.53
C GLU A 45 18.74 -4.83 9.50
N THR A 46 18.24 -5.45 8.41
CA THR A 46 17.58 -4.77 7.31
C THR A 46 16.18 -5.30 7.07
N PHE A 47 15.30 -4.40 6.62
CA PHE A 47 13.99 -4.77 6.09
C PHE A 47 14.10 -5.13 4.62
N GLU A 48 13.48 -6.22 4.22
CA GLU A 48 13.16 -6.48 2.83
C GLU A 48 11.67 -6.18 2.61
N VAL A 49 11.39 -5.16 1.80
CA VAL A 49 10.02 -4.76 1.47
C VAL A 49 9.73 -5.16 0.03
N SER A 50 8.60 -5.83 -0.16
CA SER A 50 8.07 -6.21 -1.46
C SER A 50 6.74 -5.50 -1.70
N THR A 51 6.46 -5.11 -2.91
CA THR A 51 5.17 -4.49 -3.29
C THR A 51 4.58 -5.21 -4.49
N GLN A 52 3.26 -5.40 -4.49
CA GLN A 52 2.51 -5.75 -5.68
C GLN A 52 1.69 -4.53 -6.10
N ALA A 53 1.96 -4.00 -7.29
CA ALA A 53 1.34 -2.80 -7.80
C ALA A 53 0.68 -3.02 -9.16
N VAL A 54 -0.36 -2.21 -9.41
CA VAL A 54 -0.95 -2.04 -10.75
C VAL A 54 -0.37 -0.78 -11.36
N LEU A 55 0.11 -0.88 -12.59
CA LEU A 55 0.56 0.28 -13.36
C LEU A 55 -0.62 0.90 -14.09
N VAL A 56 -1.00 2.11 -13.69
CA VAL A 56 -2.08 2.86 -14.36
C VAL A 56 -1.53 3.47 -15.64
N GLY A 57 -2.11 3.12 -16.79
CA GLY A 57 -1.73 3.69 -18.08
C GLY A 57 -0.97 2.76 -19.05
N SER A 58 -0.74 1.51 -18.70
CA SER A 58 -0.14 0.52 -19.62
C SER A 58 -1.16 -0.18 -20.54
N SER A 59 -2.28 0.50 -20.87
CA SER A 59 -3.23 -0.01 -21.86
C SER A 59 -2.70 0.20 -23.28
N SER A 60 -1.75 -0.62 -23.71
CA SER A 60 -1.58 -0.90 -25.14
C SER A 60 -2.75 -1.82 -25.57
N GLY A 61 -3.63 -1.26 -26.38
CA GLY A 61 -4.91 -1.86 -26.79
C GLY A 61 -4.81 -3.31 -27.19
N ASP A 62 -5.19 -4.17 -26.33
CA ASP A 62 -6.00 -5.38 -26.58
C ASP A 62 -6.21 -6.10 -25.23
N THR A 63 -7.51 -6.36 -24.90
CA THR A 63 -7.98 -7.18 -23.78
C THR A 63 -7.40 -6.91 -22.39
N SER A 64 -8.16 -6.23 -21.59
CA SER A 64 -8.44 -6.25 -20.13
C SER A 64 -7.63 -7.18 -19.18
N GLN A 65 -6.35 -7.41 -19.39
CA GLN A 65 -5.51 -8.07 -18.39
C GLN A 65 -4.80 -7.00 -17.55
N THR A 66 -5.30 -6.80 -16.34
CA THR A 66 -4.60 -6.00 -15.34
C THR A 66 -3.24 -6.63 -15.04
N SER A 67 -2.16 -5.99 -15.46
CA SER A 67 -0.81 -6.49 -15.20
C SER A 67 -0.38 -6.05 -13.80
N PHE A 68 -0.07 -7.03 -12.96
CA PHE A 68 0.52 -6.81 -11.64
C PHE A 68 2.04 -6.89 -11.75
N VAL A 69 2.71 -5.93 -11.15
CA VAL A 69 4.18 -5.90 -11.04
C VAL A 69 4.57 -6.08 -9.58
N CYS A 70 5.40 -7.10 -9.32
CA CYS A 70 6.00 -7.30 -8.01
C CYS A 70 7.43 -6.74 -8.03
N THR A 71 7.76 -5.91 -7.06
CA THR A 71 9.09 -5.31 -6.93
C THR A 71 9.51 -5.35 -5.47
N SER A 72 10.75 -5.69 -5.20
CA SER A 72 11.30 -5.69 -3.84
C SER A 72 12.57 -4.86 -3.73
N ALA A 73 12.84 -4.41 -2.50
CA ALA A 73 14.09 -3.75 -2.13
C ALA A 73 14.40 -3.95 -0.65
N LYS A 74 15.69 -3.92 -0.32
CA LYS A 74 16.18 -3.86 1.05
C LYS A 74 16.43 -2.42 1.49
N GLY A 75 16.27 -2.15 2.79
CA GLY A 75 16.55 -0.87 3.40
C GLY A 75 16.67 -0.98 4.92
N GLY A 76 17.36 -0.05 5.54
CA GLY A 76 17.45 0.03 7.01
C GLY A 76 16.12 0.38 7.68
N THR A 77 15.14 0.87 6.89
CA THR A 77 13.77 1.14 7.32
C THR A 77 12.80 0.76 6.21
N ILE A 78 11.54 0.51 6.57
CA ILE A 78 10.47 0.22 5.60
C ILE A 78 10.30 1.39 4.61
N ALA A 79 10.31 2.64 5.11
CA ALA A 79 10.22 3.82 4.25
C ALA A 79 11.39 3.90 3.27
N GLY A 80 12.62 3.67 3.74
CA GLY A 80 13.81 3.64 2.88
C GLY A 80 13.73 2.58 1.79
N ALA A 81 13.23 1.38 2.12
CA ALA A 81 13.02 0.33 1.13
C ALA A 81 11.94 0.71 0.10
N LEU A 82 10.82 1.32 0.53
CA LEU A 82 9.78 1.83 -0.37
C LEU A 82 10.31 2.93 -1.30
N ASP A 83 11.17 3.82 -0.81
CA ASP A 83 11.82 4.84 -1.65
C ASP A 83 12.74 4.21 -2.71
N VAL A 84 13.44 3.12 -2.37
CA VAL A 84 14.22 2.37 -3.36
C VAL A 84 13.31 1.74 -4.41
N ILE A 85 12.16 1.18 -4.00
CA ILE A 85 11.17 0.62 -4.94
C ILE A 85 10.64 1.72 -5.86
N ALA A 86 10.25 2.89 -5.31
CA ALA A 86 9.76 4.02 -6.08
C ALA A 86 10.78 4.46 -7.17
N ARG A 87 12.06 4.55 -6.79
CA ARG A 87 13.15 4.86 -7.74
C ARG A 87 13.33 3.78 -8.80
N LYS A 88 13.28 2.50 -8.43
CA LYS A 88 13.37 1.37 -9.38
C LYS A 88 12.24 1.40 -10.40
N MET A 89 11.02 1.75 -9.97
CA MET A 89 9.85 1.82 -10.85
C MET A 89 9.77 3.13 -11.65
N GLY A 90 10.47 4.18 -11.22
CA GLY A 90 10.33 5.53 -11.79
C GLY A 90 8.94 6.15 -11.58
N LEU A 91 8.21 5.69 -10.55
CA LEU A 91 6.82 6.03 -10.29
C LEU A 91 6.63 6.47 -8.82
N ILE A 92 5.59 7.27 -8.60
CA ILE A 92 5.14 7.62 -7.25
C ILE A 92 4.34 6.42 -6.70
N ILE A 93 4.77 5.90 -5.55
CA ILE A 93 4.03 4.82 -4.87
C ILE A 93 2.82 5.42 -4.14
N SER A 94 1.63 4.85 -4.39
CA SER A 94 0.43 5.15 -3.62
C SER A 94 -0.03 3.90 -2.87
N LEU A 95 -0.16 4.02 -1.55
CA LEU A 95 -0.63 2.95 -0.66
C LEU A 95 -2.11 3.09 -0.30
N SER A 96 -2.82 4.07 -0.85
CA SER A 96 -4.25 4.33 -0.55
C SER A 96 -5.17 3.14 -0.86
N HIS A 97 -4.75 2.27 -1.75
CA HIS A 97 -5.47 1.05 -2.14
C HIS A 97 -4.77 -0.23 -1.67
N CYS A 98 -3.83 -0.12 -0.73
CA CYS A 98 -3.18 -1.28 -0.15
C CYS A 98 -4.21 -2.08 0.68
N ASN A 99 -4.47 -3.30 0.26
CA ASN A 99 -5.48 -4.16 0.86
C ASN A 99 -4.90 -5.01 2.00
N VAL A 100 -3.69 -5.51 1.81
CA VAL A 100 -3.06 -6.47 2.73
C VAL A 100 -1.58 -6.14 2.93
N VAL A 101 -1.13 -6.29 4.16
CA VAL A 101 0.29 -6.31 4.53
C VAL A 101 0.65 -7.69 5.05
N PHE A 102 1.50 -8.39 4.31
CA PHE A 102 2.11 -9.65 4.74
C PHE A 102 3.34 -9.32 5.59
N VAL A 103 3.38 -9.81 6.81
CA VAL A 103 4.50 -9.57 7.73
C VAL A 103 5.13 -10.90 8.12
N SER A 104 6.44 -11.02 8.00
CA SER A 104 7.15 -12.22 8.43
C SER A 104 7.15 -12.33 9.96
N THR A 105 7.32 -13.55 10.45
CA THR A 105 7.45 -13.79 11.90
C THR A 105 8.70 -13.12 12.50
N ALA A 106 9.75 -12.93 11.71
CA ALA A 106 10.94 -12.20 12.13
C ALA A 106 10.62 -10.70 12.35
N ALA A 107 9.95 -10.09 11.39
CA ALA A 107 9.53 -8.69 11.50
C ALA A 107 8.52 -8.46 12.66
N LEU A 108 7.65 -9.43 12.94
CA LEU A 108 6.68 -9.33 14.06
C LEU A 108 7.34 -9.36 15.46
N LYS A 109 8.57 -9.80 15.58
CA LYS A 109 9.32 -9.76 16.85
C LYS A 109 9.85 -8.36 17.17
N LEU A 110 9.92 -7.48 16.17
CA LEU A 110 10.38 -6.10 16.35
C LEU A 110 9.32 -5.27 17.07
N ASP A 111 9.72 -4.05 17.46
CA ASP A 111 8.73 -3.08 17.94
C ASP A 111 7.69 -2.81 16.85
N HIS A 112 6.42 -3.08 17.16
CA HIS A 112 5.31 -2.90 16.24
C HIS A 112 5.21 -1.48 15.65
N MET A 113 5.71 -0.48 16.36
CA MET A 113 5.76 0.89 15.86
C MET A 113 6.70 1.05 14.66
N GLN A 114 7.76 0.24 14.57
CA GLN A 114 8.65 0.23 13.41
C GLN A 114 7.95 -0.29 12.14
N LEU A 115 6.94 -1.15 12.31
CA LEU A 115 6.16 -1.67 11.20
C LEU A 115 5.09 -0.68 10.69
N VAL A 116 4.44 0.03 11.60
CA VAL A 116 3.25 0.84 11.28
C VAL A 116 3.61 2.30 11.01
N TYR A 117 4.49 2.88 11.82
CA TYR A 117 4.81 4.31 11.73
C TYR A 117 5.27 4.77 10.33
N PRO A 118 6.17 4.04 9.64
CA PRO A 118 6.61 4.45 8.30
C PRO A 118 5.47 4.46 7.28
N LEU A 119 4.45 3.63 7.48
CA LEU A 119 3.32 3.52 6.57
C LEU A 119 2.28 4.61 6.83
N THR A 120 2.14 5.10 8.06
CA THR A 120 1.13 6.11 8.42
C THR A 120 1.55 7.54 8.08
N GLY A 121 2.86 7.83 7.99
CA GLY A 121 3.38 9.19 7.88
C GLY A 121 3.64 9.67 6.46
N MET A 122 4.16 8.83 5.57
CA MET A 122 4.64 9.24 4.24
C MET A 122 3.71 8.87 3.10
N TYR A 123 2.93 7.82 3.28
CA TYR A 123 2.07 7.28 2.26
C TYR A 123 0.64 7.30 2.79
N ALA A 124 -0.29 7.92 2.06
CA ALA A 124 -1.71 7.91 2.39
C ALA A 124 -2.22 6.46 2.30
N TRP A 125 -2.07 5.71 3.38
CA TRP A 125 -2.48 4.32 3.43
C TRP A 125 -3.88 4.18 4.04
N SER A 126 -4.54 3.06 3.76
CA SER A 126 -5.88 2.80 4.25
C SER A 126 -5.83 2.22 5.68
N GLU A 127 -6.62 2.77 6.59
CA GLU A 127 -6.83 2.20 7.94
C GLU A 127 -7.45 0.80 7.90
N GLN A 128 -8.09 0.45 6.77
CA GLN A 128 -8.73 -0.84 6.54
C GLN A 128 -7.78 -1.91 6.00
N THR A 129 -6.53 -1.57 5.73
CA THR A 129 -5.51 -2.53 5.30
C THR A 129 -5.37 -3.65 6.34
N ILE A 130 -5.38 -4.90 5.90
CA ILE A 130 -5.36 -6.07 6.78
C ILE A 130 -3.93 -6.55 6.96
N PHE A 131 -3.53 -6.80 8.21
CA PHE A 131 -2.25 -7.44 8.53
C PHE A 131 -2.42 -8.95 8.58
N VAL A 132 -1.50 -9.65 7.93
CA VAL A 132 -1.47 -11.12 7.90
C VAL A 132 -0.04 -11.62 8.01
N THR A 133 0.11 -12.83 8.51
CA THR A 133 1.37 -13.58 8.47
C THR A 133 1.13 -14.98 7.89
N GLY A 134 2.16 -15.73 7.58
CA GLY A 134 1.98 -17.04 6.97
C GLY A 134 3.23 -17.90 7.00
N ASN A 135 3.13 -19.09 6.37
CA ASN A 135 4.19 -20.08 6.29
C ASN A 135 5.23 -19.81 5.19
N LYS A 136 4.96 -18.88 4.30
CA LYS A 136 5.88 -18.46 3.22
C LYS A 136 6.42 -17.07 3.47
N SER A 137 7.49 -16.70 2.74
CA SER A 137 8.01 -15.34 2.80
C SER A 137 6.96 -14.32 2.30
N PRO A 138 6.95 -13.09 2.83
CA PRO A 138 6.02 -12.05 2.38
C PRO A 138 6.05 -11.79 0.88
N SER A 139 7.21 -11.88 0.24
CA SER A 139 7.38 -11.73 -1.21
C SER A 139 6.73 -12.88 -1.99
N GLU A 140 6.86 -14.11 -1.51
CA GLU A 140 6.19 -15.27 -2.10
C GLU A 140 4.68 -15.17 -1.97
N MET A 141 4.18 -14.76 -0.78
CA MET A 141 2.75 -14.56 -0.54
C MET A 141 2.14 -13.54 -1.50
N LEU A 142 2.84 -12.43 -1.76
CA LEU A 142 2.43 -11.42 -2.74
C LEU A 142 2.40 -11.95 -4.17
N SER A 143 3.31 -12.84 -4.53
CA SER A 143 3.43 -13.39 -5.88
C SER A 143 2.46 -14.52 -6.18
N LEU A 144 1.77 -15.05 -5.18
CA LEU A 144 0.76 -16.08 -5.37
C LEU A 144 -0.34 -15.58 -6.30
N ARG A 145 -0.66 -16.38 -7.31
CA ARG A 145 -1.79 -16.14 -8.21
C ARG A 145 -2.92 -17.09 -7.88
N ILE A 146 -4.09 -16.52 -7.65
CA ILE A 146 -5.30 -17.31 -7.44
C ILE A 146 -6.12 -17.20 -8.71
N GLY A 147 -6.16 -18.31 -9.46
CA GLY A 147 -6.69 -18.29 -10.83
C GLY A 147 -5.77 -17.56 -11.81
N THR A 148 -6.30 -17.16 -12.95
CA THR A 148 -5.51 -16.53 -14.01
C THR A 148 -5.38 -15.02 -13.89
N THR A 149 -6.19 -14.36 -13.05
CA THR A 149 -6.38 -12.90 -13.15
C THR A 149 -6.44 -12.17 -11.81
N ILE A 150 -6.58 -12.87 -10.68
CA ILE A 150 -6.82 -12.22 -9.39
C ILE A 150 -5.51 -12.08 -8.62
N SER A 151 -5.20 -10.87 -8.11
CA SER A 151 -4.06 -10.66 -7.24
C SER A 151 -4.31 -11.29 -5.87
N SER A 152 -3.27 -11.90 -5.28
CA SER A 152 -3.34 -12.50 -3.95
C SER A 152 -3.83 -11.51 -2.87
N PRO A 153 -3.35 -10.25 -2.79
CA PRO A 153 -3.84 -9.29 -1.81
C PRO A 153 -5.32 -8.97 -1.93
N PHE A 154 -5.83 -8.84 -3.14
CA PHE A 154 -7.24 -8.54 -3.37
C PHE A 154 -8.14 -9.72 -3.01
N PHE A 155 -7.76 -10.94 -3.44
CA PHE A 155 -8.50 -12.15 -3.10
C PHE A 155 -8.54 -12.38 -1.59
N LEU A 156 -7.42 -12.21 -0.93
CA LEU A 156 -7.31 -12.42 0.50
C LEU A 156 -8.16 -11.41 1.28
N GLN A 157 -8.14 -10.14 0.87
CA GLN A 157 -9.03 -9.13 1.45
C GLN A 157 -10.49 -9.54 1.30
N GLN A 158 -10.92 -9.97 0.11
CA GLN A 158 -12.30 -10.41 -0.10
C GLN A 158 -12.65 -11.63 0.76
N ALA A 159 -11.78 -12.61 0.83
CA ALA A 159 -12.00 -13.80 1.65
C ALA A 159 -12.17 -13.42 3.13
N LEU A 160 -11.26 -12.60 3.67
CA LEU A 160 -11.30 -12.16 5.06
C LEU A 160 -12.49 -11.24 5.39
N VAL A 161 -12.98 -10.46 4.42
CA VAL A 161 -14.17 -9.61 4.61
C VAL A 161 -15.45 -10.43 4.51
N ASN A 162 -15.54 -11.39 3.58
CA ASN A 162 -16.74 -12.20 3.38
C ASN A 162 -16.97 -13.21 4.53
N GLU A 163 -15.89 -13.64 5.20
CA GLU A 163 -15.99 -14.58 6.32
C GLU A 163 -16.23 -13.89 7.68
N GLU A 164 -16.36 -12.58 7.72
CA GLU A 164 -16.66 -11.81 8.96
C GLU A 164 -18.01 -12.19 9.60
N GLY A 165 -18.83 -13.01 8.93
CA GLY A 165 -20.12 -13.55 9.42
C GLY A 165 -20.13 -15.03 9.74
N SER A 166 -19.07 -15.79 9.42
CA SER A 166 -18.96 -17.23 9.69
C SER A 166 -17.77 -17.50 10.62
N ASP A 167 -18.10 -18.00 11.78
CA ASP A 167 -17.24 -18.62 12.81
C ASP A 167 -15.71 -18.38 12.73
N GLY A 168 -15.25 -17.22 13.19
CA GLY A 168 -13.99 -17.21 13.92
C GLY A 168 -12.75 -16.72 13.21
N MET A 169 -12.80 -16.20 11.99
CA MET A 169 -11.60 -15.61 11.39
C MET A 169 -11.32 -14.21 11.98
N ILE A 170 -10.19 -14.09 12.65
CA ILE A 170 -9.77 -12.80 13.23
C ILE A 170 -9.24 -11.92 12.09
N ARG A 171 -9.86 -10.76 11.91
CA ARG A 171 -9.35 -9.72 11.01
C ARG A 171 -8.65 -8.65 11.85
N THR A 172 -7.40 -8.36 11.55
CA THR A 172 -6.67 -7.27 12.20
C THR A 172 -6.36 -6.20 11.17
N THR A 173 -7.08 -5.08 11.25
CA THR A 173 -6.84 -3.92 10.40
C THR A 173 -5.62 -3.11 10.86
N ALA A 174 -5.10 -2.23 10.01
CA ALA A 174 -4.03 -1.31 10.38
C ALA A 174 -4.39 -0.46 11.60
N LYS A 175 -5.65 0.01 11.65
CA LYS A 175 -6.19 0.75 12.80
C LYS A 175 -6.14 -0.08 14.08
N ASP A 176 -6.62 -1.34 14.02
CA ASP A 176 -6.62 -2.23 15.19
C ASP A 176 -5.20 -2.56 15.64
N PHE A 177 -4.31 -2.84 14.67
CA PHE A 177 -2.92 -3.13 14.94
C PHE A 177 -2.23 -1.96 15.65
N LEU A 178 -2.43 -0.74 15.14
CA LEU A 178 -1.89 0.48 15.76
C LEU A 178 -2.47 0.72 17.16
N ALA A 179 -3.79 0.62 17.31
CA ALA A 179 -4.45 0.84 18.59
C ALA A 179 -3.97 -0.15 19.66
N ARG A 180 -3.81 -1.43 19.29
CA ARG A 180 -3.30 -2.46 20.20
C ARG A 180 -1.81 -2.28 20.49
N SER A 181 -1.00 -1.84 19.52
CA SER A 181 0.42 -1.54 19.72
C SER A 181 0.65 -0.39 20.71
N LEU A 182 -0.28 0.56 20.75
CA LEU A 182 -0.27 1.68 21.71
C LEU A 182 -0.89 1.33 23.06
N SER A 183 -1.58 0.20 23.15
CA SER A 183 -2.19 -0.25 24.42
C SER A 183 -1.15 -0.72 25.43
N ARG A 184 -1.52 -0.82 26.71
CA ARG A 184 -0.63 -1.33 27.77
C ARG A 184 -0.17 -2.75 27.53
N SER A 185 -1.01 -3.61 26.93
CA SER A 185 -0.68 -5.01 26.66
C SER A 185 0.29 -5.19 25.50
N LYS A 186 0.36 -4.23 24.56
CA LYS A 186 1.13 -4.30 23.32
C LYS A 186 0.96 -5.63 22.57
N SER A 187 -0.19 -6.29 22.75
CA SER A 187 -0.49 -7.60 22.19
C SER A 187 -1.33 -7.46 20.93
N ASN A 188 -0.84 -7.94 19.82
CA ASN A 188 -1.56 -8.02 18.56
C ASN A 188 -1.85 -9.48 18.21
N VAL A 189 -3.04 -9.73 17.67
CA VAL A 189 -3.42 -11.01 17.09
C VAL A 189 -3.56 -10.79 15.60
N ILE A 190 -2.83 -11.56 14.81
CA ILE A 190 -2.78 -11.46 13.35
C ILE A 190 -3.17 -12.82 12.76
N PRO A 191 -4.02 -12.87 11.71
CA PRO A 191 -4.35 -14.12 11.05
C PRO A 191 -3.10 -14.76 10.44
N TYR A 192 -2.98 -16.08 10.63
CA TYR A 192 -1.92 -16.89 10.05
C TYR A 192 -2.46 -17.66 8.85
N ILE A 193 -1.83 -17.49 7.71
CA ILE A 193 -2.27 -18.08 6.45
C ILE A 193 -1.30 -19.18 6.02
N VAL A 194 -1.86 -20.31 5.64
CA VAL A 194 -1.13 -21.42 5.04
C VAL A 194 -1.42 -21.40 3.53
N ALA A 195 -0.39 -21.24 2.73
CA ALA A 195 -0.49 -21.14 1.27
C ALA A 195 0.36 -22.22 0.57
#